data_8356b3901ce772f553510448d9d0aa3e
#
_entry.id   8356b3901ce772f553510448d9d0aa3e
#
_cell.length_a   1.000
_cell.length_b   1.000
_cell.length_c   1.000
_cell.angle_alpha   90.00
_cell.angle_beta   90.00
_cell.angle_gamma   90.00
#
_symmetry.space_group_name_H-M   'P 1'
#
loop_
_entity.id
_entity.type
_entity.pdbx_description
1 polymer ?
#
loop_
_entity_poly.entity_id
_entity_poly.type
_entity_poly.pdbx_seq_one_letter_code
_entity_poly.pdbx_strand_id
1 'polypeptide(L)'
;MDIREMRTRLGDTQSEFAARYNIPFRTVQNWETGLRKPPEYILTLLKDRIREDLVNRKTASLPKYDPRKKELPKRSDYVGALSWLKAVRERLGENVVFALDEALMCQGIFGGRSDEYIVWVYGDDKVSDFNGVVLLGNKVSQYCIKEKNGLRFTDFNRTLSDALANESILDMQGITEAVSRYYYSNNESFSGLSVSPEYQERFERLANEARDYYNN
;
A
#
# COMPACT_ATOMS: atom_id res chain seq x y z
N MET A 1 -8.78 8.23 16.46
CA MET A 1 -8.21 6.90 16.74
C MET A 1 -7.98 6.79 18.23
N ASP A 2 -8.68 5.87 18.90
CA ASP A 2 -8.54 5.61 20.32
C ASP A 2 -7.46 4.54 20.61
N ILE A 3 -7.17 4.29 21.89
CA ILE A 3 -6.10 3.34 22.30
C ILE A 3 -6.41 1.91 21.86
N ARG A 4 -7.66 1.48 21.91
CA ARG A 4 -8.08 0.14 21.48
C ARG A 4 -7.87 -0.02 19.97
N GLU A 5 -8.25 0.96 19.19
CA GLU A 5 -8.06 0.98 17.74
C GLU A 5 -6.56 0.95 17.39
N MET A 6 -5.74 1.75 18.08
CA MET A 6 -4.28 1.75 17.94
C MET A 6 -3.68 0.36 18.17
N ARG A 7 -4.05 -0.28 19.28
CA ARG A 7 -3.58 -1.61 19.64
C ARG A 7 -4.03 -2.68 18.63
N THR A 8 -5.29 -2.63 18.22
CA THR A 8 -5.84 -3.60 17.27
C THR A 8 -5.15 -3.54 15.92
N ARG A 9 -4.80 -2.33 15.45
CA ARG A 9 -4.01 -2.16 14.21
C ARG A 9 -2.62 -2.79 14.28
N LEU A 10 -2.03 -2.81 15.47
CA LEU A 10 -0.76 -3.49 15.70
C LEU A 10 -0.92 -5.01 15.87
N GLY A 11 -2.14 -5.52 16.06
CA GLY A 11 -2.39 -6.91 16.38
C GLY A 11 -1.91 -7.29 17.79
N ASP A 12 -1.65 -6.31 18.66
CA ASP A 12 -1.14 -6.56 20.00
C ASP A 12 -2.27 -6.87 20.99
N THR A 13 -2.03 -7.74 21.97
CA THR A 13 -2.82 -7.83 23.19
C THR A 13 -2.61 -6.58 24.05
N GLN A 14 -3.48 -6.34 25.03
CA GLN A 14 -3.28 -5.21 25.97
C GLN A 14 -1.93 -5.27 26.69
N SER A 15 -1.47 -6.48 27.01
CA SER A 15 -0.18 -6.69 27.68
C SER A 15 1.01 -6.37 26.77
N GLU A 16 0.94 -6.81 25.50
CA GLU A 16 1.98 -6.53 24.50
C GLU A 16 2.06 -5.06 24.17
N PHE A 17 0.90 -4.39 24.00
CA PHE A 17 0.85 -2.94 23.78
C PHE A 17 1.44 -2.15 24.96
N ALA A 18 1.06 -2.53 26.17
CA ALA A 18 1.59 -1.93 27.41
C ALA A 18 3.12 -2.06 27.49
N ALA A 19 3.64 -3.27 27.24
CA ALA A 19 5.08 -3.55 27.25
C ALA A 19 5.82 -2.79 26.13
N ARG A 20 5.26 -2.75 24.92
CA ARG A 20 5.85 -2.09 23.75
C ARG A 20 6.11 -0.60 23.98
N TYR A 21 5.12 0.10 24.54
CA TYR A 21 5.18 1.55 24.74
C TYR A 21 5.56 1.97 26.16
N ASN A 22 6.00 0.99 26.98
CA ASN A 22 6.37 1.21 28.37
C ASN A 22 5.27 1.93 29.17
N ILE A 23 4.02 1.54 28.92
CA ILE A 23 2.84 2.05 29.62
C ILE A 23 2.39 1.02 30.64
N PRO A 24 2.09 1.39 31.90
CA PRO A 24 1.57 0.42 32.87
C PRO A 24 0.30 -0.26 32.33
N PHE A 25 0.24 -1.59 32.40
CA PHE A 25 -0.87 -2.39 31.91
C PHE A 25 -2.24 -1.89 32.37
N ARG A 26 -2.35 -1.54 33.66
CA ARG A 26 -3.56 -0.98 34.25
C ARG A 26 -3.98 0.35 33.61
N THR A 27 -3.02 1.14 33.15
CA THR A 27 -3.28 2.40 32.48
C THR A 27 -3.91 2.15 31.10
N VAL A 28 -3.39 1.19 30.33
CA VAL A 28 -3.97 0.78 29.04
C VAL A 28 -5.41 0.29 29.24
N GLN A 29 -5.66 -0.56 30.23
CA GLN A 29 -7.00 -1.02 30.58
C GLN A 29 -7.95 0.14 30.91
N ASN A 30 -7.51 1.08 31.74
CA ASN A 30 -8.33 2.23 32.13
C ASN A 30 -8.66 3.13 30.93
N TRP A 31 -7.73 3.29 30.01
CA TRP A 31 -7.97 4.06 28.77
C TRP A 31 -8.94 3.37 27.83
N GLU A 32 -8.81 2.05 27.63
CA GLU A 32 -9.70 1.28 26.76
C GLU A 32 -11.11 1.11 27.33
N THR A 33 -11.26 1.10 28.65
CA THR A 33 -12.58 1.04 29.31
C THR A 33 -13.22 2.40 29.51
N GLY A 34 -12.51 3.50 29.19
CA GLY A 34 -13.00 4.86 29.39
C GLY A 34 -12.97 5.34 30.85
N LEU A 35 -12.43 4.56 31.76
CA LEU A 35 -12.31 4.91 33.19
C LEU A 35 -11.41 6.15 33.38
N ARG A 36 -10.43 6.32 32.51
CA ARG A 36 -9.59 7.51 32.39
C ARG A 36 -9.37 7.81 30.91
N LYS A 37 -9.28 9.09 30.59
CA LYS A 37 -8.89 9.53 29.23
C LYS A 37 -7.37 9.70 29.18
N PRO A 38 -6.70 9.21 28.13
CA PRO A 38 -5.28 9.51 27.92
C PRO A 38 -5.14 11.02 27.64
N PRO A 39 -4.07 11.66 28.13
CA PRO A 39 -3.72 13.03 27.77
C PRO A 39 -3.56 13.16 26.24
N GLU A 40 -3.98 14.30 25.68
CA GLU A 40 -3.99 14.49 24.21
C GLU A 40 -2.59 14.39 23.60
N TYR A 41 -1.57 14.93 24.29
CA TYR A 41 -0.18 14.80 23.84
C TYR A 41 0.30 13.35 23.80
N ILE A 42 -0.16 12.48 24.73
CA ILE A 42 0.14 11.04 24.70
C ILE A 42 -0.50 10.38 23.48
N LEU A 43 -1.75 10.73 23.16
CA LEU A 43 -2.42 10.21 21.96
C LEU A 43 -1.66 10.60 20.69
N THR A 44 -1.16 11.82 20.61
CA THR A 44 -0.37 12.29 19.46
C THR A 44 0.94 11.53 19.35
N LEU A 45 1.72 11.45 20.44
CA LEU A 45 2.97 10.70 20.46
C LEU A 45 2.80 9.21 20.12
N LEU A 46 1.74 8.59 20.64
CA LEU A 46 1.44 7.19 20.33
C LEU A 46 1.04 7.00 18.87
N LYS A 47 0.24 7.92 18.29
CA LYS A 47 -0.10 7.86 16.86
C LYS A 47 1.13 7.88 15.97
N ASP A 48 2.06 8.79 16.24
CA ASP A 48 3.29 8.92 15.44
C ASP A 48 4.18 7.68 15.62
N ARG A 49 4.36 7.23 16.87
CA ARG A 49 5.17 6.04 17.15
C ARG A 49 4.57 4.76 16.56
N ILE A 50 3.24 4.60 16.65
CA ILE A 50 2.54 3.46 16.06
C ILE A 50 2.65 3.48 14.53
N ARG A 51 2.61 4.66 13.92
CA ARG A 51 2.85 4.79 12.48
C ARG A 51 4.24 4.28 12.11
N GLU A 52 5.28 4.70 12.84
CA GLU A 52 6.64 4.19 12.65
C GLU A 52 6.73 2.68 12.86
N ASP A 53 6.11 2.14 13.91
CA ASP A 53 6.14 0.71 14.21
C ASP A 53 5.40 -0.12 13.16
N LEU A 54 4.29 0.40 12.62
CA LEU A 54 3.58 -0.23 11.49
C LEU A 54 4.42 -0.18 10.20
N VAL A 55 5.12 0.91 9.93
CA VAL A 55 6.10 1.02 8.84
C VAL A 55 7.19 -0.03 9.02
N ASN A 56 7.82 -0.07 10.20
CA ASN A 56 8.90 -1.01 10.49
C ASN A 56 8.45 -2.48 10.41
N ARG A 57 7.23 -2.80 10.83
CA ARG A 57 6.65 -4.15 10.68
C ARG A 57 6.37 -4.50 9.23
N LYS A 58 5.87 -3.57 8.43
CA LYS A 58 5.60 -3.78 7.00
C LYS A 58 6.89 -3.83 6.18
N THR A 59 7.88 -3.00 6.52
CA THR A 59 9.22 -3.09 5.92
C THR A 59 9.89 -4.42 6.27
N ALA A 60 9.62 -4.96 7.47
CA ALA A 60 10.03 -6.33 7.85
C ALA A 60 9.23 -7.41 7.11
N SER A 61 8.09 -7.10 6.51
CA SER A 61 7.25 -8.01 5.72
C SER A 61 7.56 -8.00 4.22
N LEU A 62 8.37 -7.04 3.73
CA LEU A 62 8.86 -7.12 2.36
C LEU A 62 9.73 -8.37 2.17
N PRO A 63 9.59 -9.06 1.05
CA PRO A 63 10.34 -10.29 0.81
C PRO A 63 11.84 -9.98 0.81
N LYS A 64 12.56 -10.65 1.72
CA LYS A 64 14.02 -10.64 1.70
C LYS A 64 14.51 -11.51 0.55
N TYR A 65 15.65 -11.14 -0.02
CA TYR A 65 16.30 -11.96 -1.03
C TYR A 65 16.59 -13.39 -0.49
N ASP A 66 16.16 -14.37 -1.23
CA ASP A 66 16.43 -15.80 -0.96
C ASP A 66 17.10 -16.43 -2.19
N PRO A 67 18.36 -16.87 -2.09
CA PRO A 67 19.09 -17.44 -3.24
C PRO A 67 18.49 -18.75 -3.77
N ARG A 68 17.53 -19.36 -3.08
CA ARG A 68 16.80 -20.55 -3.53
C ARG A 68 15.62 -20.23 -4.44
N LYS A 69 15.17 -18.98 -4.45
CA LYS A 69 14.06 -18.51 -5.29
C LYS A 69 14.54 -18.16 -6.70
N LYS A 70 13.60 -18.16 -7.62
CA LYS A 70 13.83 -17.77 -9.02
C LYS A 70 13.98 -16.25 -9.12
N GLU A 71 14.71 -15.80 -10.14
CA GLU A 71 14.88 -14.38 -10.42
C GLU A 71 13.85 -13.90 -11.45
N LEU A 72 13.34 -12.69 -11.23
CA LEU A 72 12.60 -11.95 -12.24
C LEU A 72 13.56 -11.29 -13.26
N PRO A 73 13.08 -10.97 -14.47
CA PRO A 73 13.83 -10.16 -15.42
C PRO A 73 14.22 -8.81 -14.80
N LYS A 74 15.45 -8.38 -14.97
CA LYS A 74 15.90 -7.07 -14.48
C LYS A 74 15.27 -5.96 -15.31
N ARG A 75 14.75 -4.94 -14.67
CA ARG A 75 14.13 -3.81 -15.35
C ARG A 75 15.09 -3.07 -16.29
N SER A 76 16.36 -2.97 -15.91
CA SER A 76 17.44 -2.37 -16.73
C SER A 76 17.63 -3.01 -18.09
N ASP A 77 17.20 -4.26 -18.27
CA ASP A 77 17.40 -5.01 -19.52
C ASP A 77 16.31 -4.68 -20.57
N TYR A 78 15.34 -3.83 -20.23
CA TYR A 78 14.19 -3.52 -21.09
C TYR A 78 14.03 -2.03 -21.35
N VAL A 79 13.63 -1.71 -22.57
CA VAL A 79 13.27 -0.34 -22.95
C VAL A 79 11.80 -0.08 -22.57
N GLY A 80 11.63 0.65 -21.45
CA GLY A 80 10.32 1.04 -20.92
C GLY A 80 9.66 -0.02 -20.04
N ALA A 81 8.80 0.46 -19.14
CA ALA A 81 8.17 -0.34 -18.10
C ALA A 81 7.28 -1.47 -18.65
N LEU A 82 6.53 -1.19 -19.71
CA LEU A 82 5.57 -2.18 -20.25
C LEU A 82 6.26 -3.39 -20.89
N SER A 83 7.43 -3.21 -21.54
CA SER A 83 8.19 -4.34 -22.09
C SER A 83 8.75 -5.22 -20.98
N TRP A 84 9.23 -4.62 -19.90
CA TRP A 84 9.65 -5.35 -18.72
C TRP A 84 8.49 -6.10 -18.06
N LEU A 85 7.33 -5.45 -17.84
CA LEU A 85 6.16 -6.10 -17.24
C LEU A 85 5.65 -7.29 -18.06
N LYS A 86 5.76 -7.24 -19.40
CA LYS A 86 5.46 -8.40 -20.25
C LYS A 86 6.39 -9.57 -19.96
N ALA A 87 7.70 -9.33 -19.85
CA ALA A 87 8.66 -10.36 -19.52
C ALA A 87 8.47 -10.90 -18.08
N VAL A 88 8.09 -10.04 -17.12
CA VAL A 88 7.71 -10.48 -15.77
C VAL A 88 6.47 -11.37 -15.82
N ARG A 89 5.43 -10.99 -16.57
CA ARG A 89 4.22 -11.80 -16.76
C ARG A 89 4.53 -13.18 -17.32
N GLU A 90 5.43 -13.27 -18.31
CA GLU A 90 5.86 -14.56 -18.90
C GLU A 90 6.48 -15.49 -17.85
N ARG A 91 7.14 -14.95 -16.83
CA ARG A 91 7.72 -15.72 -15.72
C ARG A 91 6.69 -16.08 -14.66
N LEU A 92 5.80 -15.16 -14.31
CA LEU A 92 4.82 -15.34 -13.24
C LEU A 92 3.56 -16.12 -13.69
N GLY A 93 3.28 -16.12 -15.00
CA GLY A 93 2.12 -16.78 -15.60
C GLY A 93 1.05 -15.79 -16.08
N GLU A 94 0.21 -16.25 -17.01
CA GLU A 94 -0.76 -15.39 -17.71
C GLU A 94 -1.88 -14.85 -16.83
N ASN A 95 -2.17 -15.51 -15.71
CA ASN A 95 -3.26 -15.15 -14.81
C ASN A 95 -2.86 -14.10 -13.76
N VAL A 96 -1.59 -13.69 -13.73
CA VAL A 96 -1.14 -12.66 -12.79
C VAL A 96 -1.83 -11.33 -13.09
N VAL A 97 -2.25 -10.63 -12.03
CA VAL A 97 -2.81 -9.29 -12.11
C VAL A 97 -1.87 -8.34 -11.39
N PHE A 98 -1.26 -7.42 -12.11
CA PHE A 98 -0.39 -6.41 -11.55
C PHE A 98 -1.17 -5.43 -10.68
N ALA A 99 -0.57 -4.99 -9.59
CA ALA A 99 -1.16 -4.09 -8.61
C ALA A 99 -0.23 -2.91 -8.33
N LEU A 100 -0.68 -1.94 -7.59
CA LEU A 100 0.10 -0.79 -7.10
C LEU A 100 0.90 -0.10 -8.22
N ASP A 101 2.20 0.04 -8.05
CA ASP A 101 3.08 0.74 -9.00
C ASP A 101 3.00 0.17 -10.40
N GLU A 102 2.97 -1.16 -10.54
CA GLU A 102 2.86 -1.84 -11.82
C GLU A 102 1.50 -1.58 -12.49
N ALA A 103 0.43 -1.53 -11.70
CA ALA A 103 -0.88 -1.19 -12.21
C ALA A 103 -0.92 0.27 -12.70
N LEU A 104 -0.33 1.21 -11.98
CA LEU A 104 -0.22 2.61 -12.40
C LEU A 104 0.64 2.78 -13.65
N MET A 105 1.73 1.99 -13.78
CA MET A 105 2.53 1.93 -15.00
C MET A 105 1.71 1.45 -16.21
N CYS A 106 0.91 0.38 -16.04
CA CYS A 106 0.01 -0.13 -17.07
C CYS A 106 -1.05 0.91 -17.48
N GLN A 107 -1.52 1.71 -16.54
CA GLN A 107 -2.46 2.81 -16.76
C GLN A 107 -1.80 4.04 -17.41
N GLY A 108 -0.46 4.15 -17.35
CA GLY A 108 0.31 5.28 -17.89
C GLY A 108 0.25 6.54 -17.03
N ILE A 109 -0.03 6.39 -15.72
CA ILE A 109 -0.19 7.51 -14.78
C ILE A 109 0.84 7.50 -13.66
N PHE A 110 1.76 6.54 -13.63
CA PHE A 110 2.80 6.45 -12.62
C PHE A 110 3.95 7.40 -12.95
N GLY A 111 4.27 8.30 -12.02
CA GLY A 111 5.38 9.25 -12.12
C GLY A 111 6.46 9.05 -11.04
N GLY A 112 6.19 8.21 -10.04
CA GLY A 112 7.12 7.94 -8.94
C GLY A 112 8.26 6.99 -9.30
N ARG A 113 9.11 6.69 -8.33
CA ARG A 113 10.13 5.65 -8.42
C ARG A 113 9.53 4.33 -7.96
N SER A 114 9.48 3.33 -8.83
CA SER A 114 9.22 1.97 -8.39
C SER A 114 10.50 1.36 -7.83
N ASP A 115 10.37 0.52 -6.82
CA ASP A 115 11.46 -0.34 -6.39
C ASP A 115 11.77 -1.32 -7.53
N GLU A 116 13.00 -1.30 -8.04
CA GLU A 116 13.42 -2.20 -9.12
C GLU A 116 13.42 -3.68 -8.72
N TYR A 117 13.32 -3.94 -7.42
CA TYR A 117 13.40 -5.27 -6.83
C TYR A 117 12.05 -5.82 -6.35
N ILE A 118 10.98 -5.03 -6.39
CA ILE A 118 9.66 -5.43 -5.88
C ILE A 118 8.62 -5.30 -6.98
N VAL A 119 7.79 -6.34 -7.10
CA VAL A 119 6.64 -6.41 -8.01
C VAL A 119 5.42 -6.84 -7.21
N TRP A 120 4.38 -6.04 -7.26
CA TRP A 120 3.13 -6.26 -6.53
C TRP A 120 2.09 -6.92 -7.43
N VAL A 121 1.55 -8.06 -6.98
CA VAL A 121 0.63 -8.84 -7.79
C VAL A 121 -0.49 -9.48 -6.98
N TYR A 122 -1.58 -9.80 -7.68
CA TYR A 122 -2.53 -10.84 -7.33
C TYR A 122 -2.28 -12.05 -8.21
N GLY A 123 -2.34 -13.27 -7.65
CA GLY A 123 -2.06 -14.49 -8.39
C GLY A 123 -2.07 -15.72 -7.49
N ASP A 124 -1.67 -16.86 -8.01
CA ASP A 124 -1.51 -18.06 -7.20
C ASP A 124 -0.22 -18.03 -6.36
N ASP A 125 -0.12 -18.94 -5.39
CA ASP A 125 1.01 -18.98 -4.45
C ASP A 125 2.36 -19.22 -5.13
N LYS A 126 2.39 -19.78 -6.36
CA LYS A 126 3.62 -20.05 -7.12
C LYS A 126 4.38 -18.78 -7.50
N VAL A 127 3.71 -17.62 -7.55
CA VAL A 127 4.39 -16.34 -7.78
C VAL A 127 5.37 -16.02 -6.64
N SER A 128 5.13 -16.55 -5.44
CA SER A 128 6.02 -16.40 -4.28
C SER A 128 7.32 -17.19 -4.40
N ASP A 129 7.47 -18.06 -5.42
CA ASP A 129 8.73 -18.73 -5.75
C ASP A 129 9.78 -17.78 -6.35
N PHE A 130 9.40 -16.54 -6.66
CA PHE A 130 10.29 -15.55 -7.23
C PHE A 130 10.74 -14.51 -6.20
N ASN A 131 12.02 -14.11 -6.31
CA ASN A 131 12.54 -12.99 -5.53
C ASN A 131 11.84 -11.68 -5.93
N GLY A 132 11.61 -10.83 -4.95
CA GLY A 132 11.03 -9.50 -5.17
C GLY A 132 9.52 -9.49 -5.46
N VAL A 133 8.82 -10.63 -5.46
CA VAL A 133 7.37 -10.65 -5.66
C VAL A 133 6.64 -10.52 -4.33
N VAL A 134 5.71 -9.57 -4.25
CA VAL A 134 4.76 -9.42 -3.15
C VAL A 134 3.37 -9.82 -3.62
N LEU A 135 2.88 -10.93 -3.08
CA LEU A 135 1.53 -11.41 -3.33
C LEU A 135 0.55 -10.70 -2.40
N LEU A 136 -0.32 -9.83 -2.96
CA LEU A 136 -1.36 -9.14 -2.21
C LEU A 136 -2.55 -10.05 -1.88
N GLY A 137 -2.74 -11.09 -2.65
CA GLY A 137 -3.77 -12.11 -2.45
C GLY A 137 -3.95 -13.01 -3.66
N ASN A 138 -4.62 -14.14 -3.46
CA ASN A 138 -4.80 -15.13 -4.52
C ASN A 138 -5.86 -14.71 -5.54
N LYS A 139 -6.73 -13.78 -5.18
CA LYS A 139 -7.81 -13.30 -6.07
C LYS A 139 -8.09 -11.82 -5.84
N VAL A 140 -8.46 -11.15 -6.92
CA VAL A 140 -9.07 -9.82 -6.91
C VAL A 140 -10.34 -9.88 -7.74
N SER A 141 -11.33 -9.05 -7.40
CA SER A 141 -12.60 -9.00 -8.14
C SER A 141 -12.38 -8.74 -9.62
N GLN A 142 -13.05 -9.50 -10.49
CA GLN A 142 -12.97 -9.31 -11.95
C GLN A 142 -13.40 -7.92 -12.38
N TYR A 143 -14.31 -7.28 -11.66
CA TYR A 143 -14.75 -5.90 -11.93
C TYR A 143 -13.65 -4.87 -11.71
N CYS A 144 -12.65 -5.18 -10.90
CA CYS A 144 -11.50 -4.33 -10.62
C CYS A 144 -10.31 -4.61 -11.54
N ILE A 145 -10.43 -5.55 -12.50
CA ILE A 145 -9.35 -5.91 -13.42
C ILE A 145 -9.55 -5.19 -14.74
N LYS A 146 -8.48 -4.56 -15.22
CA LYS A 146 -8.34 -4.02 -16.56
C LYS A 146 -7.31 -4.83 -17.33
N GLU A 147 -7.45 -4.82 -18.64
CA GLU A 147 -6.48 -5.44 -19.54
C GLU A 147 -6.08 -4.47 -20.64
N LYS A 148 -4.78 -4.35 -20.88
CA LYS A 148 -4.22 -3.51 -21.94
C LYS A 148 -2.87 -4.07 -22.37
N ASN A 149 -2.65 -4.17 -23.68
CA ASN A 149 -1.39 -4.66 -24.25
C ASN A 149 -0.99 -6.08 -23.78
N GLY A 150 -1.97 -6.92 -23.45
CA GLY A 150 -1.76 -8.26 -22.91
C GLY A 150 -1.34 -8.29 -21.43
N LEU A 151 -1.44 -7.18 -20.69
CA LEU A 151 -1.18 -7.10 -19.26
C LEU A 151 -2.51 -6.93 -18.52
N ARG A 152 -2.70 -7.70 -17.47
CA ARG A 152 -3.85 -7.60 -16.56
C ARG A 152 -3.40 -6.85 -15.31
N PHE A 153 -4.18 -5.87 -14.88
CA PHE A 153 -3.82 -5.01 -13.75
C PHE A 153 -5.07 -4.50 -13.03
N THR A 154 -4.93 -4.07 -11.80
CA THR A 154 -6.03 -3.47 -11.04
C THR A 154 -6.44 -2.13 -11.63
N ASP A 155 -7.73 -1.81 -11.62
CA ASP A 155 -8.23 -0.47 -11.96
C ASP A 155 -7.73 0.57 -10.94
N PHE A 156 -7.95 1.85 -11.24
CA PHE A 156 -7.42 2.94 -10.42
C PHE A 156 -8.01 2.95 -9.00
N ASN A 157 -9.30 2.68 -8.83
CA ASN A 157 -9.96 2.65 -7.53
C ASN A 157 -9.42 1.51 -6.64
N ARG A 158 -9.25 0.33 -7.23
CA ARG A 158 -8.63 -0.79 -6.52
C ARG A 158 -7.18 -0.49 -6.18
N THR A 159 -6.42 0.05 -7.13
CA THR A 159 -5.02 0.45 -6.92
C THR A 159 -4.89 1.46 -5.77
N LEU A 160 -5.80 2.44 -5.69
CA LEU A 160 -5.82 3.40 -4.57
C LEU A 160 -6.13 2.74 -3.23
N SER A 161 -7.10 1.84 -3.18
CA SER A 161 -7.42 1.09 -1.95
C SER A 161 -6.24 0.25 -1.48
N ASP A 162 -5.56 -0.44 -2.40
CA ASP A 162 -4.35 -1.22 -2.12
C ASP A 162 -3.19 -0.32 -1.66
N ALA A 163 -3.02 0.87 -2.27
CA ALA A 163 -1.99 1.82 -1.89
C ALA A 163 -2.21 2.35 -0.48
N LEU A 164 -3.43 2.76 -0.15
CA LEU A 164 -3.78 3.25 1.19
C LEU A 164 -3.67 2.16 2.27
N ALA A 165 -3.90 0.90 1.90
CA ALA A 165 -3.64 -0.25 2.78
C ALA A 165 -2.14 -0.44 3.06
N ASN A 166 -1.28 -0.03 2.13
CA ASN A 166 0.17 -0.25 2.14
C ASN A 166 0.98 1.06 2.16
N GLU A 167 0.38 2.20 2.53
CA GLU A 167 0.99 3.55 2.48
C GLU A 167 2.37 3.66 3.13
N SER A 168 2.66 2.79 4.08
CA SER A 168 3.91 2.80 4.84
C SER A 168 5.12 2.21 4.10
N ILE A 169 4.91 1.53 2.98
CA ILE A 169 5.95 0.83 2.23
C ILE A 169 5.97 1.21 0.75
N LEU A 170 5.11 2.15 0.36
CA LEU A 170 5.02 2.65 -1.01
C LEU A 170 5.60 4.06 -1.12
N ASP A 171 6.04 4.41 -2.30
CA ASP A 171 6.30 5.81 -2.67
C ASP A 171 4.96 6.55 -2.78
N MET A 172 4.51 7.11 -1.65
CA MET A 172 3.27 7.88 -1.62
C MET A 172 3.33 9.15 -2.46
N GLN A 173 4.52 9.68 -2.76
CA GLN A 173 4.66 10.80 -3.68
C GLN A 173 4.20 10.42 -5.09
N GLY A 174 4.56 9.23 -5.57
CA GLY A 174 4.09 8.71 -6.86
C GLY A 174 2.58 8.49 -6.89
N ILE A 175 1.99 8.02 -5.79
CA ILE A 175 0.54 7.87 -5.64
C ILE A 175 -0.16 9.23 -5.62
N THR A 176 0.37 10.20 -4.87
CA THR A 176 -0.15 11.59 -4.81
C THR A 176 -0.13 12.23 -6.20
N GLU A 177 0.97 12.08 -6.94
CA GLU A 177 1.06 12.57 -8.31
C GLU A 177 0.02 11.92 -9.24
N ALA A 178 -0.18 10.60 -9.13
CA ALA A 178 -1.20 9.90 -9.92
C ALA A 178 -2.62 10.40 -9.63
N VAL A 179 -2.95 10.64 -8.35
CA VAL A 179 -4.24 11.21 -7.94
C VAL A 179 -4.38 12.66 -8.40
N SER A 180 -3.30 13.45 -8.34
CA SER A 180 -3.27 14.82 -8.85
C SER A 180 -3.52 14.87 -10.36
N ARG A 181 -2.86 14.02 -11.13
CA ARG A 181 -3.09 13.90 -12.59
C ARG A 181 -4.54 13.52 -12.91
N TYR A 182 -5.12 12.62 -12.12
CA TYR A 182 -6.54 12.29 -12.27
C TYR A 182 -7.41 13.53 -12.01
N TYR A 183 -7.18 14.26 -10.92
CA TYR A 183 -7.93 15.46 -10.56
C TYR A 183 -7.94 16.49 -11.69
N TYR A 184 -6.76 16.87 -12.19
CA TYR A 184 -6.65 17.87 -13.26
C TYR A 184 -7.18 17.39 -14.61
N SER A 185 -7.05 16.09 -14.94
CA SER A 185 -7.61 15.53 -16.16
C SER A 185 -9.12 15.32 -16.11
N ASN A 186 -9.71 15.36 -14.90
CA ASN A 186 -11.15 15.18 -14.66
C ASN A 186 -11.84 16.49 -14.23
N ASN A 187 -11.48 17.61 -14.87
CA ASN A 187 -12.03 18.94 -14.61
C ASN A 187 -11.95 19.36 -13.12
N GLU A 188 -10.79 19.19 -12.52
CA GLU A 188 -10.54 19.50 -11.10
C GLU A 188 -11.52 18.81 -10.15
N SER A 189 -11.79 17.53 -10.41
CA SER A 189 -12.74 16.73 -9.65
C SER A 189 -12.19 15.35 -9.33
N PHE A 190 -12.45 14.89 -8.10
CA PHE A 190 -12.22 13.51 -7.68
C PHE A 190 -13.44 12.60 -7.93
N SER A 191 -14.45 13.10 -8.64
CA SER A 191 -15.63 12.30 -9.01
C SER A 191 -15.23 11.04 -9.76
N GLY A 192 -15.79 9.89 -9.37
CA GLY A 192 -15.43 8.58 -9.91
C GLY A 192 -14.31 7.87 -9.15
N LEU A 193 -13.57 8.56 -8.27
CA LEU A 193 -12.66 7.88 -7.35
C LEU A 193 -13.44 7.35 -6.14
N SER A 194 -13.15 6.13 -5.79
CA SER A 194 -13.67 5.49 -4.59
C SER A 194 -12.63 4.54 -4.00
N VAL A 195 -12.62 4.45 -2.69
CA VAL A 195 -11.77 3.53 -1.94
C VAL A 195 -12.62 2.72 -0.97
N SER A 196 -12.06 1.65 -0.42
CA SER A 196 -12.74 0.89 0.63
C SER A 196 -13.06 1.81 1.82
N PRO A 197 -14.24 1.66 2.47
CA PRO A 197 -14.70 2.57 3.53
C PRO A 197 -13.70 2.79 4.67
N GLU A 198 -12.92 1.76 4.99
CA GLU A 198 -11.87 1.79 6.01
C GLU A 198 -10.70 2.75 5.68
N TYR A 199 -10.56 3.14 4.40
CA TYR A 199 -9.50 4.04 3.94
C TYR A 199 -10.01 5.44 3.59
N GLN A 200 -11.27 5.74 3.81
CA GLN A 200 -11.88 7.01 3.40
C GLN A 200 -11.16 8.23 3.99
N GLU A 201 -10.86 8.22 5.29
CA GLU A 201 -10.12 9.31 5.96
C GLU A 201 -8.71 9.51 5.36
N ARG A 202 -8.03 8.41 5.03
CA ARG A 202 -6.71 8.46 4.39
C ARG A 202 -6.80 9.00 2.97
N PHE A 203 -7.83 8.60 2.24
CA PHE A 203 -8.07 9.10 0.90
C PHE A 203 -8.35 10.61 0.90
N GLU A 204 -9.14 11.13 1.83
CA GLU A 204 -9.40 12.57 1.96
C GLU A 204 -8.12 13.38 2.20
N ARG A 205 -7.21 12.86 3.03
CA ARG A 205 -5.89 13.46 3.23
C ARG A 205 -5.07 13.46 1.93
N LEU A 206 -4.97 12.30 1.27
CA LEU A 206 -4.28 12.14 -0.01
C LEU A 206 -4.86 13.06 -1.09
N ALA A 207 -6.18 13.19 -1.17
CA ALA A 207 -6.86 14.04 -2.12
C ALA A 207 -6.56 15.53 -1.89
N ASN A 208 -6.47 15.97 -0.64
CA ASN A 208 -6.06 17.34 -0.31
C ASN A 208 -4.61 17.60 -0.73
N GLU A 209 -3.68 16.68 -0.42
CA GLU A 209 -2.28 16.79 -0.87
C GLU A 209 -2.18 16.80 -2.40
N ALA A 210 -2.96 15.95 -3.08
CA ALA A 210 -2.96 15.83 -4.53
C ALA A 210 -3.50 17.09 -5.24
N ARG A 211 -4.47 17.79 -4.64
CA ARG A 211 -5.00 19.06 -5.17
C ARG A 211 -3.93 20.14 -5.23
N ASP A 212 -3.07 20.19 -4.24
CA ASP A 212 -2.05 21.22 -4.10
C ASP A 212 -0.69 20.82 -4.68
N TYR A 213 -0.57 19.60 -5.22
CA TYR A 213 0.68 18.98 -5.64
C TYR A 213 1.47 19.81 -6.66
N TYR A 214 0.82 20.47 -7.62
CA TYR A 214 1.46 21.31 -8.63
C TYR A 214 1.51 22.81 -8.25
N ASN A 215 0.96 23.17 -7.09
CA ASN A 215 0.94 24.56 -6.62
C ASN A 215 2.05 24.85 -5.58
N ASN A 216 2.81 23.84 -5.20
CA ASN A 216 4.00 23.90 -4.36
C ASN A 216 5.24 23.61 -5.23
#